data_7fd3ba1962bbb359fa67be66517a94e9
#
_entry.id   7fd3ba1962bbb359fa67be66517a94e9
#
_cell.length_a   1.000
_cell.length_b   1.000
_cell.length_c   1.000
_cell.angle_alpha   90.00
_cell.angle_beta   90.00
_cell.angle_gamma   90.00
#
_symmetry.space_group_name_H-M   'P 1'
#
loop_
_entity.id
_entity.type
_entity.pdbx_description
1 polymer ?
#
loop_
_entity_poly.entity_id
_entity_poly.type
_entity_poly.pdbx_seq_one_letter_code
_entity_poly.pdbx_strand_id
1 'polypeptide(L)'
;MTNHELIRCFETDTLPDAFHHADHVRLAFAYLSEFPALEALDRFAAALKRYAEARGKSQLYNETITHAYFFLIRERMARSSATEWDEFALGNGDLLIWKDGILSHYYHEATLQSDLARSVFLFPDKCS
;
A
#
# COMPACT_ATOMS: atom_id res chain seq x y z
N MET A 1 6.23 -8.27 -15.70
CA MET A 1 4.83 -8.56 -15.36
C MET A 1 4.00 -7.29 -15.52
N THR A 2 2.89 -7.37 -16.24
CA THR A 2 2.01 -6.22 -16.43
C THR A 2 1.21 -5.95 -15.15
N ASN A 3 0.56 -4.77 -15.09
CA ASN A 3 -0.30 -4.44 -13.96
C ASN A 3 -1.43 -5.47 -13.81
N HIS A 4 -2.07 -5.86 -14.92
CA HIS A 4 -3.13 -6.86 -14.90
C HIS A 4 -2.66 -8.22 -14.41
N GLU A 5 -1.49 -8.66 -14.87
CA GLU A 5 -0.92 -9.92 -14.44
C GLU A 5 -0.59 -9.91 -12.95
N LEU A 6 -0.02 -8.82 -12.47
CA LEU A 6 0.35 -8.68 -11.06
C LEU A 6 -0.90 -8.71 -10.16
N ILE A 7 -1.94 -7.97 -10.55
CA ILE A 7 -3.21 -7.94 -9.81
C ILE A 7 -3.83 -9.33 -9.77
N ARG A 8 -3.88 -10.00 -10.92
CA ARG A 8 -4.46 -11.34 -10.99
C ARG A 8 -3.70 -12.33 -10.11
N CYS A 9 -2.37 -12.31 -10.18
CA CYS A 9 -1.55 -13.20 -9.37
C CYS A 9 -1.75 -12.94 -7.88
N PHE A 10 -1.90 -11.68 -7.49
CA PHE A 10 -2.15 -11.34 -6.09
C PHE A 10 -3.53 -11.81 -5.64
N GLU A 11 -4.55 -11.58 -6.45
CA GLU A 11 -5.94 -11.95 -6.10
C GLU A 11 -6.15 -13.47 -6.11
N THR A 12 -5.35 -14.20 -6.87
CA THR A 12 -5.40 -15.68 -6.88
C THR A 12 -4.36 -16.32 -5.98
N ASP A 13 -3.60 -15.51 -5.25
CA ASP A 13 -2.56 -15.96 -4.32
C ASP A 13 -1.51 -16.84 -5.00
N THR A 14 -1.02 -16.41 -6.17
CA THR A 14 0.00 -17.12 -6.92
C THR A 14 1.34 -16.38 -6.94
N LEU A 15 1.48 -15.28 -6.18
CA LEU A 15 2.74 -14.57 -6.01
C LEU A 15 3.63 -15.30 -5.01
N PRO A 16 4.98 -15.11 -5.10
CA PRO A 16 5.88 -15.69 -4.11
C PRO A 16 5.56 -15.25 -2.69
N ASP A 17 5.89 -16.09 -1.70
CA ASP A 17 5.60 -15.80 -0.29
C ASP A 17 6.41 -14.63 0.26
N ALA A 18 7.57 -14.33 -0.32
CA ALA A 18 8.39 -13.20 0.09
C ALA A 18 7.81 -11.91 -0.50
N PHE A 19 6.96 -11.24 0.28
CA PHE A 19 6.26 -10.03 -0.13
C PHE A 19 6.70 -8.88 0.76
N HIS A 20 7.51 -7.97 0.21
CA HIS A 20 8.11 -6.87 0.95
C HIS A 20 7.35 -5.57 0.76
N HIS A 21 7.72 -4.54 1.52
CA HIS A 21 7.07 -3.25 1.43
C HIS A 21 7.08 -2.67 0.00
N ALA A 22 8.21 -2.78 -0.70
CA ALA A 22 8.30 -2.29 -2.08
C ALA A 22 7.28 -2.99 -2.99
N ASP A 23 6.99 -4.27 -2.73
CA ASP A 23 5.99 -5.01 -3.51
C ASP A 23 4.59 -4.50 -3.23
N HIS A 24 4.30 -4.09 -1.99
CA HIS A 24 3.02 -3.45 -1.65
C HIS A 24 2.83 -2.17 -2.43
N VAL A 25 3.86 -1.33 -2.51
CA VAL A 25 3.80 -0.07 -3.26
C VAL A 25 3.60 -0.34 -4.74
N ARG A 26 4.34 -1.31 -5.29
CA ARG A 26 4.22 -1.70 -6.70
C ARG A 26 2.80 -2.17 -7.00
N LEU A 27 2.22 -2.96 -6.09
CA LEU A 27 0.88 -3.51 -6.27
C LEU A 27 -0.18 -2.40 -6.19
N ALA A 28 -0.05 -1.48 -5.22
CA ALA A 28 -0.96 -0.33 -5.12
C ALA A 28 -0.92 0.52 -6.39
N PHE A 29 0.27 0.72 -6.94
CA PHE A 29 0.44 1.42 -8.22
C PHE A 29 -0.33 0.70 -9.33
N ALA A 30 -0.26 -0.63 -9.36
CA ALA A 30 -0.97 -1.42 -10.37
C ALA A 30 -2.49 -1.22 -10.26
N TYR A 31 -3.04 -1.32 -9.06
CA TYR A 31 -4.47 -1.12 -8.84
C TYR A 31 -4.92 0.29 -9.24
N LEU A 32 -4.14 1.29 -8.85
CA LEU A 32 -4.46 2.69 -9.18
C LEU A 32 -4.32 3.00 -10.66
N SER A 33 -3.51 2.23 -11.38
CA SER A 33 -3.37 2.38 -12.83
C SER A 33 -4.55 1.79 -13.59
N GLU A 34 -5.23 0.78 -12.99
CA GLU A 34 -6.26 0.01 -13.69
C GLU A 34 -7.68 0.34 -13.26
N PHE A 35 -7.88 0.94 -12.08
CA PHE A 35 -9.21 1.18 -11.53
C PHE A 35 -9.31 2.60 -10.97
N PRO A 36 -10.55 3.16 -10.92
CA PRO A 36 -10.77 4.41 -10.18
C PRO A 36 -10.35 4.26 -8.72
N ALA A 37 -9.94 5.36 -8.11
CA ALA A 37 -9.25 5.33 -6.81
C ALA A 37 -9.98 4.56 -5.71
N LEU A 38 -11.27 4.80 -5.52
CA LEU A 38 -12.00 4.14 -4.44
C LEU A 38 -12.25 2.66 -4.73
N GLU A 39 -12.49 2.30 -5.97
CA GLU A 39 -12.60 0.90 -6.37
C GLU A 39 -11.25 0.20 -6.20
N ALA A 40 -10.17 0.86 -6.63
CA ALA A 40 -8.81 0.33 -6.50
C ALA A 40 -8.47 0.06 -5.04
N LEU A 41 -8.79 1.01 -4.14
CA LEU A 41 -8.54 0.87 -2.71
C LEU A 41 -9.32 -0.30 -2.12
N ASP A 42 -10.60 -0.40 -2.44
CA ASP A 42 -11.45 -1.48 -1.94
C ASP A 42 -10.92 -2.85 -2.35
N ARG A 43 -10.58 -3.01 -3.62
CA ARG A 43 -10.05 -4.27 -4.14
C ARG A 43 -8.69 -4.62 -3.54
N PHE A 44 -7.80 -3.62 -3.46
CA PHE A 44 -6.46 -3.82 -2.90
C PHE A 44 -6.52 -4.21 -1.44
N ALA A 45 -7.28 -3.47 -0.63
CA ALA A 45 -7.39 -3.74 0.81
C ALA A 45 -7.99 -5.13 1.06
N ALA A 46 -9.04 -5.49 0.34
CA ALA A 46 -9.68 -6.80 0.47
C ALA A 46 -8.70 -7.93 0.13
N ALA A 47 -7.96 -7.77 -0.98
CA ALA A 47 -7.00 -8.77 -1.40
C ALA A 47 -5.83 -8.89 -0.43
N LEU A 48 -5.39 -7.75 0.14
CA LEU A 48 -4.30 -7.75 1.12
C LEU A 48 -4.73 -8.45 2.41
N LYS A 49 -5.96 -8.23 2.85
CA LYS A 49 -6.50 -8.94 4.01
C LYS A 49 -6.52 -10.46 3.78
N ARG A 50 -7.01 -10.88 2.61
CA ARG A 50 -7.04 -12.31 2.27
C ARG A 50 -5.64 -12.90 2.21
N TYR A 51 -4.68 -12.15 1.67
CA TYR A 51 -3.29 -12.58 1.61
C TYR A 51 -2.73 -12.83 3.02
N ALA A 52 -2.98 -11.90 3.95
CA ALA A 52 -2.53 -12.02 5.34
C ALA A 52 -3.20 -13.20 6.04
N GLU A 53 -4.51 -13.35 5.85
CA GLU A 53 -5.29 -14.45 6.45
C GLU A 53 -4.80 -15.82 5.97
N ALA A 54 -4.52 -15.94 4.67
CA ALA A 54 -4.05 -17.21 4.09
C ALA A 54 -2.71 -17.65 4.69
N ARG A 55 -1.95 -16.73 5.25
CA ARG A 55 -0.65 -17.00 5.88
C ARG A 55 -0.70 -17.01 7.40
N GLY A 56 -1.91 -16.97 7.98
CA GLY A 56 -2.09 -16.96 9.43
C GLY A 56 -1.58 -15.69 10.08
N LYS A 57 -1.55 -14.58 9.33
CA LYS A 57 -0.99 -13.29 9.78
C LYS A 57 -2.02 -12.17 9.71
N SER A 58 -3.29 -12.46 9.92
CA SER A 58 -4.36 -11.47 9.82
C SER A 58 -4.14 -10.28 10.76
N GLN A 59 -3.47 -10.47 11.89
CA GLN A 59 -3.16 -9.42 12.85
C GLN A 59 -2.13 -8.42 12.33
N LEU A 60 -1.42 -8.75 11.24
CA LEU A 60 -0.45 -7.83 10.64
C LEU A 60 -1.09 -6.84 9.69
N TYR A 61 -2.32 -7.09 9.25
CA TYR A 61 -3.02 -6.13 8.43
C TYR A 61 -3.31 -4.86 9.24
N ASN A 62 -3.08 -3.70 8.65
CA ASN A 62 -3.27 -2.43 9.33
C ASN A 62 -4.01 -1.48 8.40
N GLU A 63 -5.24 -1.14 8.77
CA GLU A 63 -6.10 -0.31 7.95
C GLU A 63 -5.52 1.09 7.74
N THR A 64 -4.97 1.69 8.80
CA THR A 64 -4.39 3.03 8.71
C THR A 64 -3.19 3.06 7.78
N ILE A 65 -2.25 2.12 7.96
CA ILE A 65 -1.04 2.08 7.11
C ILE A 65 -1.42 1.83 5.65
N THR A 66 -2.34 0.89 5.41
CA THR A 66 -2.78 0.54 4.06
C THR A 66 -3.39 1.75 3.35
N HIS A 67 -4.33 2.43 4.01
CA HIS A 67 -5.01 3.58 3.42
C HIS A 67 -4.06 4.77 3.24
N ALA A 68 -3.23 5.06 4.25
CA ALA A 68 -2.33 6.20 4.19
C ALA A 68 -1.32 6.06 3.04
N TYR A 69 -0.68 4.89 2.91
CA TYR A 69 0.23 4.65 1.78
C TYR A 69 -0.50 4.71 0.45
N PHE A 70 -1.69 4.13 0.38
CA PHE A 70 -2.46 4.11 -0.86
C PHE A 70 -2.75 5.53 -1.35
N PHE A 71 -3.19 6.41 -0.47
CA PHE A 71 -3.49 7.79 -0.82
C PHE A 71 -2.24 8.60 -1.14
N LEU A 72 -1.12 8.33 -0.45
CA LEU A 72 0.15 8.97 -0.78
C LEU A 72 0.61 8.57 -2.18
N ILE A 73 0.50 7.28 -2.50
CA ILE A 73 0.86 6.79 -3.84
C ILE A 73 -0.03 7.45 -4.89
N ARG A 74 -1.32 7.53 -4.63
CA ARG A 74 -2.26 8.17 -5.55
C ARG A 74 -1.90 9.63 -5.80
N GLU A 75 -1.59 10.36 -4.74
CA GLU A 75 -1.21 11.77 -4.87
C GLU A 75 0.07 11.92 -5.71
N ARG A 76 1.07 11.08 -5.43
CA ARG A 76 2.32 11.10 -6.19
C ARG A 76 2.12 10.75 -7.64
N MET A 77 1.25 9.79 -7.94
CA MET A 77 0.89 9.45 -9.32
C MET A 77 0.23 10.62 -10.02
N ALA A 78 -0.66 11.33 -9.33
CA ALA A 78 -1.35 12.50 -9.89
C ALA A 78 -0.41 13.66 -10.17
N ARG A 79 0.67 13.78 -9.38
CA ARG A 79 1.68 14.84 -9.56
C ARG A 79 2.77 14.45 -10.54
N SER A 80 2.84 13.19 -10.93
CA SER A 80 3.88 12.66 -11.81
C SER A 80 3.37 12.51 -13.23
N SER A 81 4.28 12.67 -14.20
CA SER A 81 3.98 12.35 -15.58
C SER A 81 4.31 10.88 -15.92
N ALA A 82 4.87 10.14 -14.98
CA ALA A 82 5.26 8.75 -15.18
C ALA A 82 4.01 7.87 -15.32
N THR A 83 3.99 7.03 -16.37
CA THR A 83 2.90 6.08 -16.60
C THR A 83 3.31 4.65 -16.31
N GLU A 84 4.62 4.39 -16.22
CA GLU A 84 5.18 3.07 -15.97
C GLU A 84 5.79 3.00 -14.58
N TRP A 85 5.76 1.81 -14.00
CA TRP A 85 6.24 1.59 -12.64
C TRP A 85 7.70 1.99 -12.44
N ASP A 86 8.60 1.56 -13.34
CA ASP A 86 10.03 1.82 -13.17
C ASP A 86 10.32 3.32 -13.11
N GLU A 87 9.67 4.07 -13.95
CA GLU A 87 9.80 5.51 -14.01
C GLU A 87 9.25 6.17 -12.74
N PHE A 88 8.08 5.71 -12.30
CA PHE A 88 7.46 6.21 -11.07
C PHE A 88 8.34 5.92 -9.86
N ALA A 89 8.88 4.71 -9.77
CA ALA A 89 9.72 4.29 -8.63
C ALA A 89 11.00 5.12 -8.54
N LEU A 90 11.60 5.47 -9.67
CA LEU A 90 12.80 6.31 -9.69
C LEU A 90 12.54 7.69 -9.08
N GLY A 91 11.38 8.26 -9.35
CA GLY A 91 11.03 9.59 -8.84
C GLY A 91 10.46 9.60 -7.44
N ASN A 92 10.15 8.44 -6.86
CA ASN A 92 9.45 8.33 -5.58
C ASN A 92 10.07 7.28 -4.67
N GLY A 93 11.40 7.25 -4.62
CA GLY A 93 12.13 6.27 -3.81
C GLY A 93 11.79 6.30 -2.33
N ASP A 94 11.37 7.46 -1.80
CA ASP A 94 11.00 7.60 -0.40
C ASP A 94 9.77 6.75 -0.03
N LEU A 95 8.90 6.46 -0.98
CA LEU A 95 7.75 5.58 -0.76
C LEU A 95 8.15 4.12 -0.58
N LEU A 96 9.34 3.74 -1.04
CA LEU A 96 9.81 2.36 -1.02
C LEU A 96 10.55 2.00 0.26
N ILE A 97 10.80 2.97 1.14
CA ILE A 97 11.52 2.77 2.38
C ILE A 97 10.52 2.49 3.50
N TRP A 98 10.65 1.33 4.15
CA TRP A 98 9.75 0.96 5.25
C TRP A 98 10.23 1.49 6.59
N LYS A 99 11.50 1.21 6.96
CA LYS A 99 12.04 1.63 8.25
C LYS A 99 12.22 3.15 8.26
N ASP A 100 11.64 3.80 9.26
CA ASP A 100 11.61 5.26 9.35
C ASP A 100 11.07 5.89 8.05
N GLY A 101 10.05 5.23 7.48
CA GLY A 101 9.48 5.62 6.21
C GLY A 101 8.63 6.88 6.28
N ILE A 102 8.01 7.19 5.16
CA ILE A 102 7.28 8.45 4.99
C ILE A 102 6.16 8.65 6.02
N LEU A 103 5.51 7.58 6.48
CA LEU A 103 4.43 7.72 7.48
C LEU A 103 4.92 8.24 8.82
N SER A 104 6.22 8.13 9.10
CA SER A 104 6.80 8.69 10.33
C SER A 104 6.70 10.21 10.39
N HIS A 105 6.48 10.87 9.27
CA HIS A 105 6.25 12.32 9.21
C HIS A 105 4.83 12.70 9.58
N TYR A 106 3.90 11.75 9.53
CA TYR A 106 2.46 12.02 9.72
C TYR A 106 1.90 11.40 10.98
N TYR A 107 2.48 10.29 11.46
CA TYR A 107 1.97 9.52 12.59
C TYR A 107 3.05 9.24 13.60
N HIS A 108 2.68 9.22 14.87
CA HIS A 108 3.54 8.63 15.90
C HIS A 108 3.54 7.12 15.74
N GLU A 109 4.67 6.48 16.01
CA GLU A 109 4.79 5.04 15.87
C GLU A 109 3.78 4.30 16.75
N ALA A 110 3.59 4.78 18.00
CA ALA A 110 2.64 4.17 18.91
C ALA A 110 1.22 4.17 18.33
N THR A 111 0.85 5.23 17.59
CA THR A 111 -0.46 5.30 16.94
C THR A 111 -0.58 4.25 15.86
N LEU A 112 0.42 4.11 15.00
CA LEU A 112 0.40 3.13 13.92
C LEU A 112 0.38 1.69 14.44
N GLN A 113 0.95 1.43 15.61
CA GLN A 113 0.99 0.10 16.19
C GLN A 113 -0.25 -0.24 17.04
N SER A 114 -1.17 0.71 17.19
CA SER A 114 -2.36 0.50 18.03
C SER A 114 -3.36 -0.43 17.37
N ASP A 115 -4.18 -1.09 18.20
CA ASP A 115 -5.26 -1.93 17.71
C ASP A 115 -6.30 -1.10 16.95
N LEU A 116 -6.51 0.14 17.39
CA LEU A 116 -7.46 1.03 16.70
C LEU A 116 -7.00 1.31 15.28
N ALA A 117 -5.71 1.60 15.08
CA ALA A 117 -5.17 1.85 13.75
C ALA A 117 -5.27 0.63 12.83
N ARG A 118 -5.17 -0.58 13.40
CA ARG A 118 -5.34 -1.81 12.61
C ARG A 118 -6.77 -1.99 12.13
N SER A 119 -7.73 -1.52 12.91
CA SER A 119 -9.15 -1.76 12.65
C SER A 119 -9.81 -0.70 11.82
N VAL A 120 -9.41 0.57 11.99
CA VAL A 120 -10.01 1.71 11.27
C VAL A 120 -8.92 2.67 10.82
N PHE A 121 -9.24 3.47 9.82
CA PHE A 121 -8.31 4.51 9.37
C PHE A 121 -8.30 5.67 10.37
N LEU A 122 -7.12 6.03 10.84
CA LEU A 122 -6.92 7.18 11.72
C LEU A 122 -6.26 8.31 10.94
N PHE A 123 -6.72 9.54 11.19
CA PHE A 123 -6.07 10.71 10.62
C PHE A 123 -4.66 10.88 11.22
N PRO A 124 -3.75 11.54 10.48
CA PRO A 124 -2.43 11.83 11.02
C PRO A 124 -2.51 12.60 12.34
N ASP A 125 -1.68 12.19 13.29
CA ASP A 125 -1.66 12.78 14.62
C ASP A 125 -0.34 13.49 14.96
N LYS A 126 0.53 13.63 13.96
CA LYS A 126 1.82 14.29 14.15
C LYS A 126 1.81 15.61 13.38
N CYS A 127 2.02 16.69 14.12
CA CYS A 127 2.17 18.01 13.51
C CYS A 127 3.58 18.13 12.93
N SER A 128 3.66 18.43 11.67
CA SER A 128 4.94 18.67 11.00
C SER A 128 5.37 20.12 11.20
#